data_e7170a6dae3dc5e8238972dd5064402b
#
_entry.id   e7170a6dae3dc5e8238972dd5064402b
#
_cell.length_a   1.000
_cell.length_b   1.000
_cell.length_c   1.000
_cell.angle_alpha   90.00
_cell.angle_beta   90.00
_cell.angle_gamma   90.00
#
_symmetry.space_group_name_H-M   'P 1'
#
loop_
_entity.id
_entity.type
_entity.pdbx_description
1 polymer ?
#
loop_
_entity_poly.entity_id
_entity_poly.type
_entity_poly.pdbx_seq_one_letter_code
_entity_poly.pdbx_strand_id
1 'polypeptide(L)'
;MQIELAVLDMAGTVVSDDGLVVRAFEEAATAVGVPADGPERDAARRYVLDTMGQSKIAVFTHLFGEGRAEEANIAFEKTYERFIETGASPIPGAAETISALRGAGVRVALTTGFSPSTQQRILDALGWDDIADVVLAPGPGVRGRPYPDLVLTALMRTGVDDVRKVAVVGDTVSDIAAGLRAGSSVVAGVLTGAHD
;
A
#
# COMPACT_ATOMS: atom_id res chain seq x y z
N MET A 1 14.90 -0.39 23.80
CA MET A 1 15.21 -1.06 22.52
C MET A 1 15.16 0.02 21.45
N GLN A 2 16.15 0.10 20.58
CA GLN A 2 16.23 1.11 19.52
C GLN A 2 15.60 0.53 18.24
N ILE A 3 14.77 1.28 17.54
CA ILE A 3 14.25 0.91 16.22
C ILE A 3 15.38 1.07 15.20
N GLU A 4 15.55 0.08 14.34
CA GLU A 4 16.55 0.06 13.27
C GLU A 4 15.92 0.05 11.87
N LEU A 5 14.62 -0.31 11.76
CA LEU A 5 13.86 -0.31 10.51
C LEU A 5 12.47 0.30 10.73
N ALA A 6 12.10 1.25 9.89
CA ALA A 6 10.74 1.75 9.73
C ALA A 6 10.14 1.22 8.42
N VAL A 7 9.04 0.48 8.49
CA VAL A 7 8.26 0.03 7.35
C VAL A 7 7.03 0.90 7.25
N LEU A 8 6.95 1.70 6.20
CA LEU A 8 5.90 2.70 6.00
C LEU A 8 5.02 2.29 4.82
N ASP A 9 3.71 2.37 4.99
CA ASP A 9 2.80 2.31 3.84
C ASP A 9 2.95 3.56 2.96
N MET A 10 2.46 3.48 1.72
CA MET A 10 2.52 4.60 0.77
C MET A 10 1.21 5.39 0.76
N ALA A 11 0.17 4.89 0.12
CA ALA A 11 -1.07 5.61 -0.12
C ALA A 11 -1.90 5.82 1.16
N GLY A 12 -2.10 7.06 1.57
CA GLY A 12 -2.74 7.42 2.83
C GLY A 12 -1.78 7.60 4.01
N THR A 13 -0.50 7.19 3.85
CA THR A 13 0.52 7.27 4.90
C THR A 13 1.65 8.25 4.56
N VAL A 14 2.31 8.10 3.43
CA VAL A 14 3.36 9.03 2.96
C VAL A 14 2.99 9.72 1.64
N VAL A 15 2.01 9.19 0.91
CA VAL A 15 1.46 9.76 -0.33
C VAL A 15 -0.03 10.01 -0.14
N SER A 16 -0.53 11.18 -0.52
CA SER A 16 -1.97 11.46 -0.48
C SER A 16 -2.73 10.53 -1.42
N ASP A 17 -3.86 9.97 -0.95
CA ASP A 17 -4.73 9.15 -1.78
C ASP A 17 -5.96 9.91 -2.30
N ASP A 18 -6.47 10.88 -1.54
CA ASP A 18 -7.64 11.72 -1.88
C ASP A 18 -8.84 10.92 -2.43
N GLY A 19 -9.00 9.65 -1.99
CA GLY A 19 -10.04 8.73 -2.44
C GLY A 19 -9.81 8.15 -3.85
N LEU A 20 -8.63 8.30 -4.41
CA LEU A 20 -8.29 7.85 -5.77
C LEU A 20 -8.35 6.33 -5.90
N VAL A 21 -7.94 5.59 -4.86
CA VAL A 21 -8.02 4.12 -4.83
C VAL A 21 -9.47 3.66 -5.00
N VAL A 22 -10.41 4.24 -4.24
CA VAL A 22 -11.83 3.88 -4.33
C VAL A 22 -12.39 4.19 -5.72
N ARG A 23 -12.07 5.36 -6.28
CA ARG A 23 -12.50 5.76 -7.64
C ARG A 23 -11.96 4.82 -8.71
N ALA A 24 -10.70 4.41 -8.60
CA ALA A 24 -10.11 3.45 -9.55
C ALA A 24 -10.77 2.06 -9.44
N PHE A 25 -11.16 1.63 -8.24
CA PHE A 25 -11.95 0.41 -8.04
C PHE A 25 -13.33 0.49 -8.68
N GLU A 26 -14.02 1.63 -8.59
CA GLU A 26 -15.32 1.84 -9.22
C GLU A 26 -15.23 1.72 -10.75
N GLU A 27 -14.19 2.30 -11.37
CA GLU A 27 -13.95 2.15 -12.81
C GLU A 27 -13.59 0.71 -13.19
N ALA A 28 -12.75 0.04 -12.40
CA ALA A 28 -12.38 -1.36 -12.62
C ALA A 28 -13.61 -2.29 -12.55
N ALA A 29 -14.48 -2.11 -11.55
CA ALA A 29 -15.72 -2.87 -11.43
C ALA A 29 -16.64 -2.67 -12.65
N THR A 30 -16.73 -1.43 -13.15
CA THR A 30 -17.50 -1.12 -14.37
C THR A 30 -16.90 -1.82 -15.60
N ALA A 31 -15.58 -1.84 -15.74
CA ALA A 31 -14.88 -2.47 -16.85
C ALA A 31 -15.18 -3.98 -16.94
N VAL A 32 -15.36 -4.66 -15.81
CA VAL A 32 -15.70 -6.09 -15.77
C VAL A 32 -17.21 -6.37 -15.71
N GLY A 33 -18.03 -5.35 -16.01
CA GLY A 33 -19.48 -5.50 -16.19
C GLY A 33 -20.32 -5.45 -14.92
N VAL A 34 -19.79 -5.00 -13.78
CA VAL A 34 -20.60 -4.73 -12.59
C VAL A 34 -21.48 -3.50 -12.85
N PRO A 35 -22.81 -3.57 -12.62
CA PRO A 35 -23.68 -2.42 -12.80
C PRO A 35 -23.20 -1.18 -12.03
N ALA A 36 -23.52 0.02 -12.53
CA ALA A 36 -23.07 1.27 -11.90
C ALA A 36 -23.69 1.50 -10.50
N ASP A 37 -24.82 0.87 -10.22
CA ASP A 37 -25.54 0.95 -8.96
C ASP A 37 -26.18 -0.41 -8.61
N GLY A 38 -26.78 -0.49 -7.41
CA GLY A 38 -27.48 -1.66 -6.93
C GLY A 38 -26.64 -2.58 -6.01
N PRO A 39 -27.27 -3.68 -5.53
CA PRO A 39 -26.73 -4.49 -4.44
C PRO A 39 -25.33 -5.08 -4.72
N GLU A 40 -25.04 -5.43 -5.99
CA GLU A 40 -23.74 -5.99 -6.38
C GLU A 40 -22.64 -4.92 -6.27
N ARG A 41 -22.90 -3.71 -6.75
CA ARG A 41 -21.95 -2.57 -6.63
C ARG A 41 -21.72 -2.20 -5.17
N ASP A 42 -22.78 -2.13 -4.39
CA ASP A 42 -22.70 -1.80 -2.96
C ASP A 42 -21.90 -2.86 -2.18
N ALA A 43 -22.08 -4.14 -2.51
CA ALA A 43 -21.32 -5.22 -1.90
C ALA A 43 -19.83 -5.14 -2.27
N ALA A 44 -19.51 -4.91 -3.55
CA ALA A 44 -18.14 -4.75 -4.02
C ALA A 44 -17.46 -3.55 -3.35
N ARG A 45 -18.14 -2.40 -3.27
CA ARG A 45 -17.64 -1.20 -2.63
C ARG A 45 -17.35 -1.40 -1.13
N ARG A 46 -18.28 -2.04 -0.39
CA ARG A 46 -18.03 -2.38 1.03
C ARG A 46 -16.81 -3.27 1.18
N TYR A 47 -16.70 -4.32 0.37
CA TYR A 47 -15.55 -5.22 0.43
C TYR A 47 -14.24 -4.49 0.15
N VAL A 48 -14.20 -3.58 -0.82
CA VAL A 48 -13.03 -2.75 -1.13
C VAL A 48 -12.64 -1.90 0.08
N LEU A 49 -13.60 -1.24 0.73
CA LEU A 49 -13.34 -0.43 1.92
C LEU A 49 -12.82 -1.29 3.08
N ASP A 50 -13.44 -2.45 3.33
CA ASP A 50 -13.04 -3.40 4.38
C ASP A 50 -11.65 -4.02 4.15
N THR A 51 -11.18 -4.02 2.90
CA THR A 51 -9.89 -4.63 2.48
C THR A 51 -8.86 -3.61 1.99
N MET A 52 -9.03 -2.34 2.34
CA MET A 52 -8.05 -1.31 2.00
C MET A 52 -6.64 -1.70 2.47
N GLY A 53 -5.64 -1.31 1.70
CA GLY A 53 -4.24 -1.68 1.95
C GLY A 53 -3.83 -3.08 1.48
N GLN A 54 -4.77 -3.97 1.11
CA GLN A 54 -4.45 -5.30 0.57
C GLN A 54 -3.97 -5.24 -0.88
N SER A 55 -3.39 -6.36 -1.36
CA SER A 55 -3.02 -6.55 -2.76
C SER A 55 -4.23 -6.40 -3.68
N LYS A 56 -4.15 -5.53 -4.68
CA LYS A 56 -5.27 -5.22 -5.59
C LYS A 56 -5.75 -6.46 -6.34
N ILE A 57 -4.82 -7.26 -6.88
CA ILE A 57 -5.17 -8.50 -7.58
C ILE A 57 -5.88 -9.52 -6.64
N ALA A 58 -5.49 -9.59 -5.36
CA ALA A 58 -6.17 -10.47 -4.41
C ALA A 58 -7.62 -10.01 -4.12
N VAL A 59 -7.84 -8.71 -4.00
CA VAL A 59 -9.17 -8.12 -3.84
C VAL A 59 -10.04 -8.40 -5.07
N PHE A 60 -9.52 -8.20 -6.28
CA PHE A 60 -10.24 -8.48 -7.53
C PHE A 60 -10.52 -9.97 -7.71
N THR A 61 -9.58 -10.83 -7.35
CA THR A 61 -9.80 -12.30 -7.40
C THR A 61 -10.96 -12.71 -6.50
N HIS A 62 -11.05 -12.15 -5.30
CA HIS A 62 -12.17 -12.42 -4.40
C HIS A 62 -13.50 -11.90 -4.93
N LEU A 63 -13.54 -10.67 -5.46
CA LEU A 63 -14.77 -10.03 -5.94
C LEU A 63 -15.29 -10.64 -7.25
N PHE A 64 -14.39 -10.93 -8.19
CA PHE A 64 -14.78 -11.21 -9.58
C PHE A 64 -14.35 -12.59 -10.07
N GLY A 65 -13.59 -13.35 -9.25
CA GLY A 65 -12.99 -14.63 -9.62
C GLY A 65 -11.77 -14.46 -10.53
N GLU A 66 -10.96 -15.50 -10.64
CA GLU A 66 -9.68 -15.48 -11.38
C GLU A 66 -9.85 -15.02 -12.84
N GLY A 67 -10.94 -15.41 -13.50
CA GLY A 67 -11.17 -15.08 -14.91
C GLY A 67 -11.35 -13.59 -15.22
N ARG A 68 -11.80 -12.78 -14.26
CA ARG A 68 -12.02 -11.34 -14.43
C ARG A 68 -11.07 -10.46 -13.59
N ALA A 69 -10.35 -11.08 -12.66
CA ALA A 69 -9.47 -10.35 -11.75
C ALA A 69 -8.37 -9.58 -12.48
N GLU A 70 -7.75 -10.19 -13.47
CA GLU A 70 -6.68 -9.57 -14.27
C GLU A 70 -7.21 -8.38 -15.09
N GLU A 71 -8.36 -8.53 -15.74
CA GLU A 71 -9.01 -7.45 -16.48
C GLU A 71 -9.35 -6.26 -15.56
N ALA A 72 -9.92 -6.55 -14.38
CA ALA A 72 -10.22 -5.53 -13.39
C ALA A 72 -8.93 -4.84 -12.88
N ASN A 73 -7.87 -5.60 -12.64
CA ASN A 73 -6.58 -5.06 -12.20
C ASN A 73 -5.96 -4.15 -13.27
N ILE A 74 -5.98 -4.55 -14.54
CA ILE A 74 -5.50 -3.71 -15.65
C ILE A 74 -6.30 -2.40 -15.73
N ALA A 75 -7.63 -2.47 -15.62
CA ALA A 75 -8.48 -1.28 -15.65
C ALA A 75 -8.20 -0.35 -14.46
N PHE A 76 -8.02 -0.92 -13.27
CA PHE A 76 -7.62 -0.19 -12.06
C PHE A 76 -6.30 0.54 -12.26
N GLU A 77 -5.25 -0.17 -12.68
CA GLU A 77 -3.92 0.40 -12.87
C GLU A 77 -3.94 1.53 -13.90
N LYS A 78 -4.57 1.31 -15.04
CA LYS A 78 -4.72 2.34 -16.08
C LYS A 78 -5.44 3.60 -15.58
N THR A 79 -6.45 3.44 -14.73
CA THR A 79 -7.17 4.56 -14.13
C THR A 79 -6.32 5.28 -13.11
N TYR A 80 -5.62 4.52 -12.26
CA TYR A 80 -4.75 5.07 -11.24
C TYR A 80 -3.54 5.82 -11.85
N GLU A 81 -2.97 5.32 -12.96
CA GLU A 81 -1.94 6.02 -13.72
C GLU A 81 -2.36 7.42 -14.17
N ARG A 82 -3.58 7.58 -14.69
CA ARG A 82 -4.11 8.92 -15.06
C ARG A 82 -4.20 9.86 -13.86
N PHE A 83 -4.48 9.33 -12.67
CA PHE A 83 -4.49 10.14 -11.47
C PHE A 83 -3.08 10.55 -11.05
N ILE A 84 -2.09 9.67 -11.14
CA ILE A 84 -0.69 10.01 -10.88
C ILE A 84 -0.23 11.15 -11.80
N GLU A 85 -0.57 11.09 -13.09
CA GLU A 85 -0.25 12.14 -14.07
C GLU A 85 -0.89 13.49 -13.76
N THR A 86 -2.04 13.52 -13.09
CA THR A 86 -2.71 14.78 -12.67
C THR A 86 -2.14 15.39 -11.41
N GLY A 87 -1.27 14.69 -10.70
CA GLY A 87 -0.49 15.20 -9.58
C GLY A 87 -0.55 14.32 -8.33
N ALA A 88 0.29 13.30 -8.27
CA ALA A 88 0.60 12.65 -6.99
C ALA A 88 1.24 13.67 -6.05
N SER A 89 0.84 13.69 -4.80
CA SER A 89 1.39 14.61 -3.80
C SER A 89 1.78 13.85 -2.53
N PRO A 90 2.91 14.21 -1.88
CA PRO A 90 3.27 13.63 -0.61
C PRO A 90 2.33 14.12 0.50
N ILE A 91 2.14 13.32 1.52
CA ILE A 91 1.59 13.80 2.80
C ILE A 91 2.56 14.85 3.36
N PRO A 92 2.08 16.04 3.81
CA PRO A 92 2.94 17.06 4.36
C PRO A 92 3.85 16.55 5.49
N GLY A 93 5.15 16.78 5.38
CA GLY A 93 6.16 16.31 6.35
C GLY A 93 6.64 14.86 6.16
N ALA A 94 6.09 14.10 5.20
CA ALA A 94 6.47 12.70 5.00
C ALA A 94 7.93 12.58 4.53
N ALA A 95 8.34 13.34 3.51
CA ALA A 95 9.70 13.31 2.99
C ALA A 95 10.74 13.73 4.05
N GLU A 96 10.45 14.79 4.80
CA GLU A 96 11.28 15.27 5.90
C GLU A 96 11.40 14.22 7.01
N THR A 97 10.30 13.55 7.37
CA THR A 97 10.29 12.49 8.38
C THR A 97 11.14 11.29 7.93
N ILE A 98 10.99 10.86 6.67
CA ILE A 98 11.81 9.78 6.10
C ILE A 98 13.29 10.16 6.12
N SER A 99 13.61 11.38 5.70
CA SER A 99 14.99 11.90 5.73
C SER A 99 15.56 11.94 7.16
N ALA A 100 14.78 12.37 8.14
CA ALA A 100 15.18 12.41 9.54
C ALA A 100 15.43 11.01 10.12
N LEU A 101 14.57 10.02 9.81
CA LEU A 101 14.77 8.62 10.19
C LEU A 101 16.08 8.07 9.62
N ARG A 102 16.32 8.25 8.34
CA ARG A 102 17.54 7.79 7.67
C ARG A 102 18.78 8.51 8.23
N GLY A 103 18.68 9.82 8.49
CA GLY A 103 19.74 10.60 9.14
C GLY A 103 20.06 10.14 10.56
N ALA A 104 19.10 9.56 11.27
CA ALA A 104 19.27 8.94 12.57
C ALA A 104 19.79 7.49 12.50
N GLY A 105 20.07 6.96 11.30
CA GLY A 105 20.56 5.61 11.09
C GLY A 105 19.47 4.53 11.07
N VAL A 106 18.18 4.93 11.03
CA VAL A 106 17.06 4.00 10.86
C VAL A 106 16.88 3.72 9.37
N ARG A 107 16.87 2.45 8.98
CA ARG A 107 16.51 2.04 7.63
C ARG A 107 15.04 2.31 7.37
N VAL A 108 14.71 2.67 6.14
CA VAL A 108 13.31 2.92 5.74
C VAL A 108 12.94 2.02 4.58
N ALA A 109 11.80 1.33 4.72
CA ALA A 109 11.17 0.56 3.66
C ALA A 109 9.79 1.15 3.34
N LEU A 110 9.50 1.38 2.06
CA LEU A 110 8.15 1.70 1.61
C LEU A 110 7.46 0.44 1.13
N THR A 111 6.22 0.24 1.55
CA THR A 111 5.38 -0.91 1.15
C THR A 111 4.05 -0.44 0.61
N THR A 112 3.44 -1.24 -0.26
CA THR A 112 2.14 -0.90 -0.86
C THR A 112 1.32 -2.15 -1.19
N GLY A 113 0.02 -1.97 -1.42
CA GLY A 113 -0.86 -2.97 -2.01
C GLY A 113 -0.98 -2.88 -3.54
N PHE A 114 -0.32 -1.90 -4.17
CA PHE A 114 -0.25 -1.77 -5.63
C PHE A 114 0.70 -2.78 -6.26
N SER A 115 0.69 -2.85 -7.60
CA SER A 115 1.72 -3.58 -8.33
C SER A 115 3.08 -2.86 -8.27
N PRO A 116 4.20 -3.56 -8.54
CA PRO A 116 5.51 -2.92 -8.61
C PRO A 116 5.57 -1.79 -9.65
N SER A 117 4.87 -1.92 -10.77
CA SER A 117 4.83 -0.89 -11.82
C SER A 117 4.12 0.38 -11.34
N THR A 118 2.96 0.25 -10.71
CA THR A 118 2.23 1.39 -10.14
C THR A 118 3.01 2.06 -9.02
N GLN A 119 3.65 1.26 -8.16
CA GLN A 119 4.53 1.78 -7.11
C GLN A 119 5.66 2.66 -7.69
N GLN A 120 6.36 2.16 -8.71
CA GLN A 120 7.45 2.91 -9.35
C GLN A 120 6.96 4.22 -9.96
N ARG A 121 5.83 4.21 -10.66
CA ARG A 121 5.24 5.44 -11.25
C ARG A 121 4.90 6.49 -10.20
N ILE A 122 4.42 6.08 -9.01
CA ILE A 122 4.17 7.03 -7.91
C ILE A 122 5.48 7.66 -7.46
N LEU A 123 6.52 6.86 -7.28
CA LEU A 123 7.85 7.35 -6.86
C LEU A 123 8.45 8.30 -7.89
N ASP A 124 8.39 7.94 -9.18
CA ASP A 124 8.87 8.77 -10.29
C ASP A 124 8.15 10.13 -10.33
N ALA A 125 6.82 10.12 -10.18
CA ALA A 125 6.00 11.35 -10.19
C ALA A 125 6.32 12.29 -9.02
N LEU A 126 6.76 11.72 -7.88
CA LEU A 126 7.17 12.48 -6.69
C LEU A 126 8.66 12.87 -6.71
N GLY A 127 9.45 12.37 -7.67
CA GLY A 127 10.91 12.51 -7.67
C GLY A 127 11.57 11.80 -6.48
N TRP A 128 11.02 10.65 -6.08
CA TRP A 128 11.42 9.90 -4.89
C TRP A 128 12.30 8.66 -5.22
N ASP A 129 13.23 8.79 -6.16
CA ASP A 129 14.09 7.68 -6.60
C ASP A 129 14.88 7.01 -5.46
N ASP A 130 15.38 7.82 -4.52
CA ASP A 130 16.21 7.39 -3.41
C ASP A 130 15.62 7.70 -2.02
N ILE A 131 14.30 7.86 -1.94
CA ILE A 131 13.63 8.27 -0.69
C ILE A 131 13.77 7.22 0.43
N ALA A 132 13.83 5.94 0.08
CA ALA A 132 13.88 4.82 1.01
C ALA A 132 15.01 3.85 0.67
N ASP A 133 15.45 3.05 1.66
CA ASP A 133 16.46 2.01 1.47
C ASP A 133 15.92 0.79 0.69
N VAL A 134 14.63 0.52 0.81
CA VAL A 134 13.93 -0.59 0.15
C VAL A 134 12.51 -0.16 -0.22
N VAL A 135 12.07 -0.58 -1.41
CA VAL A 135 10.70 -0.40 -1.90
C VAL A 135 10.12 -1.77 -2.23
N LEU A 136 8.92 -2.08 -1.72
CA LEU A 136 8.31 -3.41 -1.83
C LEU A 136 6.83 -3.34 -2.19
N ALA A 137 6.45 -4.20 -3.12
CA ALA A 137 5.09 -4.47 -3.52
C ALA A 137 4.80 -5.97 -3.47
N PRO A 138 3.53 -6.41 -3.42
CA PRO A 138 3.17 -7.82 -3.56
C PRO A 138 3.61 -8.37 -4.91
N GLY A 139 3.97 -9.66 -4.93
CA GLY A 139 4.39 -10.32 -6.16
C GLY A 139 4.67 -11.81 -5.94
N PRO A 140 5.29 -12.48 -6.92
CA PRO A 140 5.61 -13.89 -6.80
C PRO A 140 6.39 -14.22 -5.52
N GLY A 141 5.81 -15.08 -4.67
CA GLY A 141 6.42 -15.51 -3.41
C GLY A 141 6.33 -14.51 -2.25
N VAL A 142 5.73 -13.33 -2.46
CA VAL A 142 5.56 -12.29 -1.42
C VAL A 142 4.09 -11.85 -1.42
N ARG A 143 3.33 -12.29 -0.42
CA ARG A 143 1.92 -11.93 -0.28
C ARG A 143 1.80 -10.48 0.19
N GLY A 144 0.73 -9.82 -0.27
CA GLY A 144 0.36 -8.50 0.24
C GLY A 144 -0.20 -8.56 1.67
N ARG A 145 -0.38 -7.40 2.28
CA ARG A 145 -1.08 -7.25 3.56
C ARG A 145 -2.47 -7.88 3.50
N PRO A 146 -2.98 -8.44 4.57
CA PRO A 146 -2.51 -8.40 5.97
C PRO A 146 -1.47 -9.48 6.33
N TYR A 147 -0.85 -10.13 5.36
CA TYR A 147 0.24 -11.07 5.62
C TYR A 147 1.52 -10.31 6.00
N PRO A 148 2.42 -10.91 6.81
CA PRO A 148 3.63 -10.24 7.28
C PRO A 148 4.75 -10.19 6.24
N ASP A 149 4.54 -10.76 5.06
CA ASP A 149 5.58 -11.04 4.06
C ASP A 149 6.38 -9.79 3.67
N LEU A 150 5.71 -8.65 3.43
CA LEU A 150 6.39 -7.40 3.06
C LEU A 150 7.27 -6.88 4.20
N VAL A 151 6.78 -6.94 5.44
CA VAL A 151 7.55 -6.50 6.62
C VAL A 151 8.78 -7.39 6.81
N LEU A 152 8.61 -8.72 6.74
CA LEU A 152 9.72 -9.67 6.88
C LEU A 152 10.70 -9.57 5.70
N THR A 153 10.22 -9.30 4.49
CA THR A 153 11.08 -9.05 3.33
C THR A 153 11.89 -7.76 3.51
N ALA A 154 11.28 -6.70 4.03
CA ALA A 154 11.99 -5.45 4.34
C ALA A 154 13.11 -5.69 5.37
N LEU A 155 12.81 -6.42 6.44
CA LEU A 155 13.78 -6.81 7.46
C LEU A 155 14.97 -7.56 6.84
N MET A 156 14.71 -8.58 6.02
CA MET A 156 15.76 -9.36 5.38
C MET A 156 16.60 -8.52 4.42
N ARG A 157 15.97 -7.64 3.61
CA ARG A 157 16.69 -6.82 2.62
C ARG A 157 17.49 -5.69 3.23
N THR A 158 17.10 -5.19 4.39
CA THR A 158 17.83 -4.14 5.11
C THR A 158 18.92 -4.69 6.03
N GLY A 159 18.96 -6.02 6.22
CA GLY A 159 19.93 -6.67 7.10
C GLY A 159 19.65 -6.48 8.60
N VAL A 160 18.45 -6.00 8.96
CA VAL A 160 18.02 -5.94 10.37
C VAL A 160 17.73 -7.36 10.85
N ASP A 161 18.30 -7.74 11.97
CA ASP A 161 18.34 -9.12 12.47
C ASP A 161 17.26 -9.48 13.52
N ASP A 162 16.54 -8.46 14.02
CA ASP A 162 15.53 -8.65 15.05
C ASP A 162 14.24 -7.88 14.69
N VAL A 163 13.15 -8.62 14.48
CA VAL A 163 11.85 -8.04 14.15
C VAL A 163 11.32 -7.08 15.24
N ARG A 164 11.78 -7.24 16.47
CA ARG A 164 11.45 -6.31 17.58
C ARG A 164 12.07 -4.92 17.39
N LYS A 165 13.06 -4.77 16.51
CA LYS A 165 13.64 -3.48 16.12
C LYS A 165 12.92 -2.83 14.93
N VAL A 166 11.78 -3.40 14.51
CA VAL A 166 10.97 -2.90 13.39
C VAL A 166 9.79 -2.11 13.91
N ALA A 167 9.58 -0.93 13.33
CA ALA A 167 8.36 -0.14 13.44
C ALA A 167 7.58 -0.26 12.13
N VAL A 168 6.27 -0.49 12.21
CA VAL A 168 5.34 -0.52 11.06
C VAL A 168 4.34 0.62 11.22
N VAL A 169 4.16 1.40 10.17
CA VAL A 169 3.24 2.55 10.15
C VAL A 169 2.39 2.48 8.88
N GLY A 170 1.10 2.63 9.04
CA GLY A 170 0.13 2.65 7.94
C GLY A 170 -1.19 3.26 8.36
N ASP A 171 -2.09 3.50 7.41
CA ASP A 171 -3.41 4.10 7.65
C ASP A 171 -4.54 3.07 7.69
N THR A 172 -4.26 1.79 7.36
CA THR A 172 -5.29 0.76 7.25
C THR A 172 -5.17 -0.33 8.32
N VAL A 173 -6.28 -1.01 8.59
CA VAL A 173 -6.31 -2.22 9.43
C VAL A 173 -5.37 -3.31 8.88
N SER A 174 -5.19 -3.35 7.55
CA SER A 174 -4.30 -4.30 6.88
C SER A 174 -2.83 -4.07 7.21
N ASP A 175 -2.41 -2.81 7.39
CA ASP A 175 -1.05 -2.45 7.82
C ASP A 175 -0.79 -2.89 9.26
N ILE A 176 -1.73 -2.55 10.13
CA ILE A 176 -1.66 -2.91 11.55
C ILE A 176 -1.58 -4.44 11.70
N ALA A 177 -2.44 -5.17 10.98
CA ALA A 177 -2.44 -6.63 11.02
C ALA A 177 -1.11 -7.23 10.50
N ALA A 178 -0.54 -6.67 9.43
CA ALA A 178 0.75 -7.14 8.90
C ALA A 178 1.89 -6.91 9.89
N GLY A 179 1.95 -5.73 10.51
CA GLY A 179 2.95 -5.41 11.53
C GLY A 179 2.86 -6.31 12.77
N LEU A 180 1.65 -6.51 13.29
CA LEU A 180 1.41 -7.40 14.44
C LEU A 180 1.77 -8.86 14.11
N ARG A 181 1.38 -9.36 12.93
CA ARG A 181 1.69 -10.72 12.48
C ARG A 181 3.19 -10.93 12.23
N ALA A 182 3.91 -9.89 11.84
CA ALA A 182 5.36 -9.94 11.72
C ALA A 182 6.06 -10.03 13.09
N GLY A 183 5.41 -9.59 14.17
CA GLY A 183 6.00 -9.50 15.51
C GLY A 183 6.77 -8.20 15.74
N SER A 184 6.46 -7.15 14.98
CA SER A 184 7.07 -5.82 15.15
C SER A 184 6.75 -5.23 16.52
N SER A 185 7.71 -4.56 17.14
CA SER A 185 7.54 -4.01 18.51
C SER A 185 6.74 -2.71 18.51
N VAL A 186 6.76 -1.98 17.41
CA VAL A 186 5.98 -0.75 17.22
C VAL A 186 5.10 -0.95 16.00
N VAL A 187 3.78 -0.81 16.19
CA VAL A 187 2.80 -0.81 15.11
C VAL A 187 1.88 0.37 15.37
N ALA A 188 1.88 1.32 14.44
CA ALA A 188 1.15 2.59 14.59
C ALA A 188 0.24 2.85 13.41
N GLY A 189 -0.96 3.35 13.70
CA GLY A 189 -1.90 3.88 12.72
C GLY A 189 -1.73 5.39 12.56
N VAL A 190 -1.83 5.88 11.32
CA VAL A 190 -1.98 7.30 10.99
C VAL A 190 -3.40 7.57 10.49
N LEU A 191 -3.90 8.79 10.71
CA LEU A 191 -5.26 9.19 10.37
C LEU A 191 -5.29 10.08 9.09
N THR A 192 -4.33 9.88 8.20
CA THR A 192 -4.19 10.66 6.96
C THR A 192 -4.76 9.95 5.73
N GLY A 193 -5.28 8.75 5.88
CA GLY A 193 -5.73 7.88 4.79
C GLY A 193 -7.17 7.39 4.93
N ALA A 194 -7.38 6.09 4.67
CA ALA A 194 -8.69 5.50 4.44
C ALA A 194 -9.54 5.25 5.70
N HIS A 195 -8.94 5.17 6.87
CA HIS A 195 -9.63 4.86 8.14
C HIS A 195 -9.43 5.96 9.17
N ASP A 196 -10.52 6.24 9.93
CA ASP A 196 -10.54 7.17 11.06
C ASP A 196 -10.09 6.51 12.37
#